data_c9afe4565095244032f6b093ab17ef91
#
_entry.id   c9afe4565095244032f6b093ab17ef91
#
_cell.length_a   1.000
_cell.length_b   1.000
_cell.length_c   1.000
_cell.angle_alpha   90.00
_cell.angle_beta   90.00
_cell.angle_gamma   90.00
#
_symmetry.space_group_name_H-M   'P 1'
#
loop_
_entity.id
_entity.type
_entity.pdbx_description
1 polymer ?
#
loop_
_entity_poly.entity_id
_entity_poly.type
_entity_poly.pdbx_seq_one_letter_code
_entity_poly.pdbx_strand_id
1 'polypeptide(L)'
;MNKQSLVQKSIRLLLFLGILCALFLTVQDVLKKDTEHRGSDVVKGFYAEKKNDMDVVFLGSSTMFCTVDPLVLYENYGIAAYDFGCSAQAFESEYLYLKEVLRYQKPKVIGLEVVSIKKKTDPSDLEVWSYAMADLRFSFDKMTELYRMLHTERDIYAMQMLPILQYKDRWKELSEEDFADNRVNYTKGAYTPAKITEEPLDFSRYYTDEPEGPIPEENRETLEKIVTLCRENGISLFLFKGPNIGWTVHDTENVQELADQYDLPFLNYFDLLEELNVDPVGDFRDFSHFNRFGSQKASVYMGQYLKEQYDLPDRRAQEGENSWDISLQARARDRAQEALRGAQGLDAYLNLIPYTGHTVVFSFHGDTRRLQFYKEYLSTVLRVPVEEMTGNFSIVEINGLCDEGVIDGSDKTVRKKTGRGLLGRGELEVSADGFWWNGENGVLAEDGITIWVYDDEWEQLVDHVGFAADAVDTAVRPAED
;
A
#
# COMPACT_ATOMS: atom_id res chain seq x y z
N MET A 1 46.37 27.25 26.30
CA MET A 1 45.13 27.13 25.50
C MET A 1 43.94 27.24 26.46
N ASN A 2 43.10 28.27 26.28
CA ASN A 2 42.04 28.58 27.24
C ASN A 2 40.95 27.48 27.24
N LYS A 3 40.58 26.88 28.38
CA LYS A 3 39.56 25.80 28.49
C LYS A 3 38.25 26.15 27.82
N GLN A 4 37.82 27.42 27.87
CA GLN A 4 36.63 27.91 27.16
C GLN A 4 36.75 27.82 25.63
N SER A 5 37.93 28.09 25.04
CA SER A 5 38.19 27.94 23.61
C SER A 5 38.14 26.47 23.15
N LEU A 6 38.57 25.54 24.01
CA LEU A 6 38.53 24.12 23.70
C LEU A 6 37.07 23.59 23.70
N VAL A 7 36.30 23.96 24.70
CA VAL A 7 34.86 23.60 24.81
C VAL A 7 34.09 24.13 23.60
N GLN A 8 34.29 25.40 23.21
CA GLN A 8 33.63 25.98 22.04
C GLN A 8 34.01 25.28 20.73
N LYS A 9 35.28 24.88 20.55
CA LYS A 9 35.73 24.10 19.39
C LYS A 9 35.09 22.71 19.37
N SER A 10 35.01 22.04 20.53
CA SER A 10 34.38 20.73 20.64
C SER A 10 32.88 20.80 20.32
N ILE A 11 32.15 21.82 20.81
CA ILE A 11 30.73 22.04 20.48
C ILE A 11 30.55 22.28 18.98
N ARG A 12 31.38 23.11 18.36
CA ARG A 12 31.31 23.37 16.90
C ARG A 12 31.58 22.10 16.09
N LEU A 13 32.55 21.29 16.51
CA LEU A 13 32.85 20.01 15.88
C LEU A 13 31.68 19.03 16.01
N LEU A 14 31.07 18.92 17.18
CA LEU A 14 29.89 18.07 17.40
C LEU A 14 28.68 18.53 16.57
N LEU A 15 28.44 19.85 16.49
CA LEU A 15 27.40 20.41 15.65
C LEU A 15 27.68 20.12 14.16
N PHE A 16 28.90 20.33 13.70
CA PHE A 16 29.31 20.01 12.31
C PHE A 16 29.09 18.53 11.99
N LEU A 17 29.55 17.63 12.86
CA LEU A 17 29.36 16.19 12.69
C LEU A 17 27.87 15.80 12.73
N GLY A 18 27.09 16.43 13.58
CA GLY A 18 25.63 16.23 13.63
C GLY A 18 24.93 16.65 12.33
N ILE A 19 25.29 17.82 11.78
CA ILE A 19 24.75 18.30 10.51
C ILE A 19 25.20 17.38 9.36
N LEU A 20 26.47 16.99 9.34
CA LEU A 20 26.99 16.09 8.31
C LEU A 20 26.29 14.72 8.35
N CYS A 21 26.05 14.18 9.55
CA CYS A 21 25.32 12.94 9.74
C CYS A 21 23.87 13.08 9.27
N ALA A 22 23.19 14.17 9.60
CA ALA A 22 21.83 14.43 9.15
C ALA A 22 21.75 14.52 7.63
N LEU A 23 22.65 15.28 7.00
CA LEU A 23 22.73 15.36 5.53
C LEU A 23 23.01 14.01 4.89
N PHE A 24 23.93 13.23 5.45
CA PHE A 24 24.24 11.89 4.96
C PHE A 24 23.01 10.97 5.02
N LEU A 25 22.27 10.97 6.14
CA LEU A 25 21.06 10.17 6.28
C LEU A 25 19.96 10.61 5.31
N THR A 26 19.79 11.93 5.11
CA THR A 26 18.84 12.46 4.12
C THR A 26 19.20 12.03 2.70
N VAL A 27 20.46 12.17 2.30
CA VAL A 27 20.93 11.75 0.97
C VAL A 27 20.74 10.23 0.79
N GLN A 28 21.08 9.45 1.81
CA GLN A 28 20.88 8.00 1.77
C GLN A 28 19.40 7.64 1.61
N ASP A 29 18.50 8.35 2.28
CA ASP A 29 17.05 8.11 2.21
C ASP A 29 16.48 8.43 0.83
N VAL A 30 16.90 9.52 0.20
CA VAL A 30 16.53 9.89 -1.18
C VAL A 30 17.09 8.90 -2.21
N LEU A 31 18.31 8.40 -2.00
CA LEU A 31 18.95 7.47 -2.92
C LEU A 31 18.46 6.04 -2.80
N LYS A 32 17.77 5.67 -1.73
CA LYS A 32 17.16 4.34 -1.63
C LYS A 32 16.12 4.14 -2.73
N LYS A 33 16.22 3.04 -3.46
CA LYS A 33 15.23 2.69 -4.47
C LYS A 33 13.94 2.23 -3.77
N ASP A 34 12.81 2.87 -4.07
CA ASP A 34 11.52 2.24 -3.87
C ASP A 34 11.46 1.06 -4.84
N THR A 35 11.51 -0.13 -4.31
CA THR A 35 11.45 -1.34 -5.12
C THR A 35 10.00 -1.63 -5.48
N GLU A 36 9.75 -2.23 -6.64
CA GLU A 36 8.43 -2.78 -6.99
C GLU A 36 7.93 -3.83 -5.99
N HIS A 37 8.84 -4.31 -5.13
CA HIS A 37 8.58 -5.27 -4.07
C HIS A 37 8.31 -4.56 -2.75
N ARG A 38 7.20 -4.89 -2.12
CA ARG A 38 6.80 -4.26 -0.86
C ARG A 38 7.78 -4.56 0.28
N GLY A 39 8.09 -3.54 1.03
CA GLY A 39 9.01 -3.55 2.15
C GLY A 39 9.28 -2.13 2.63
N SER A 40 9.79 -1.28 1.73
CA SER A 40 10.14 0.11 2.05
C SER A 40 8.92 0.92 2.52
N ASP A 41 7.81 0.87 1.79
CA ASP A 41 6.55 1.53 2.11
C ASP A 41 5.96 1.03 3.45
N VAL A 42 6.04 -0.28 3.69
CA VAL A 42 5.57 -0.92 4.93
C VAL A 42 6.40 -0.45 6.12
N VAL A 43 7.74 -0.48 6.00
CA VAL A 43 8.64 -0.07 7.08
C VAL A 43 8.54 1.44 7.37
N LYS A 44 8.49 2.27 6.33
CA LYS A 44 8.29 3.72 6.48
C LYS A 44 6.95 4.04 7.13
N GLY A 45 5.87 3.36 6.69
CA GLY A 45 4.54 3.48 7.26
C GLY A 45 4.50 3.08 8.74
N PHE A 46 5.12 1.96 9.10
CA PHE A 46 5.22 1.54 10.50
C PHE A 46 5.86 2.61 11.39
N TYR A 47 6.92 3.26 10.92
CA TYR A 47 7.56 4.33 11.67
C TYR A 47 6.76 5.64 11.73
N ALA A 48 5.83 5.84 10.82
CA ALA A 48 4.92 6.98 10.81
C ALA A 48 3.75 6.80 11.78
N GLU A 49 3.42 5.57 12.16
CA GLU A 49 2.35 5.30 13.11
C GLU A 49 2.67 5.81 14.51
N LYS A 50 1.62 6.15 15.24
CA LYS A 50 1.75 6.59 16.64
C LYS A 50 2.28 5.45 17.51
N LYS A 51 3.14 5.79 18.47
CA LYS A 51 3.70 4.79 19.39
C LYS A 51 2.64 4.15 20.28
N ASN A 52 2.76 2.82 20.43
CA ASN A 52 1.88 2.00 21.29
C ASN A 52 0.39 2.10 20.88
N ASP A 53 0.11 2.19 19.58
CA ASP A 53 -1.24 2.33 19.04
C ASP A 53 -1.73 1.07 18.31
N MET A 54 -0.89 0.04 18.21
CA MET A 54 -1.20 -1.25 17.59
C MET A 54 -1.53 -2.30 18.65
N ASP A 55 -2.66 -3.00 18.47
CA ASP A 55 -3.08 -4.12 19.34
C ASP A 55 -2.50 -5.44 18.84
N VAL A 56 -2.41 -5.61 17.52
CA VAL A 56 -1.91 -6.79 16.84
C VAL A 56 -0.88 -6.38 15.79
N VAL A 57 0.23 -7.11 15.70
CA VAL A 57 1.17 -6.98 14.59
C VAL A 57 1.37 -8.36 13.97
N PHE A 58 1.21 -8.41 12.65
CA PHE A 58 1.55 -9.59 11.88
C PHE A 58 2.96 -9.46 11.33
N LEU A 59 3.73 -10.53 11.48
CA LEU A 59 5.10 -10.66 10.95
C LEU A 59 5.10 -11.75 9.89
N GLY A 60 5.85 -11.55 8.81
CA GLY A 60 5.94 -12.53 7.74
C GLY A 60 6.27 -11.95 6.37
N SER A 61 6.15 -12.82 5.38
CA SER A 61 6.44 -12.51 3.98
C SER A 61 5.21 -12.03 3.21
N SER A 62 5.30 -12.02 1.87
CA SER A 62 4.20 -11.64 0.99
C SER A 62 2.92 -12.45 1.23
N THR A 63 3.03 -13.69 1.68
CA THR A 63 1.86 -14.51 2.00
C THR A 63 1.09 -13.92 3.19
N MET A 64 1.78 -13.37 4.20
CA MET A 64 1.17 -12.68 5.33
C MET A 64 0.31 -11.49 4.86
N PHE A 65 0.92 -10.51 4.18
CA PHE A 65 0.23 -9.27 3.82
C PHE A 65 -0.75 -9.41 2.64
N CYS A 66 -0.77 -10.57 1.96
CA CYS A 66 -1.83 -10.92 1.01
C CYS A 66 -2.95 -11.74 1.66
N THR A 67 -2.74 -12.31 2.84
CA THR A 67 -3.75 -13.08 3.57
C THR A 67 -4.54 -12.21 4.52
N VAL A 68 -3.87 -11.34 5.28
CA VAL A 68 -4.52 -10.49 6.28
C VAL A 68 -4.60 -9.06 5.75
N ASP A 69 -5.76 -8.44 5.86
CA ASP A 69 -5.99 -7.01 5.62
C ASP A 69 -6.34 -6.33 6.95
N PRO A 70 -5.40 -5.58 7.56
CA PRO A 70 -5.64 -4.90 8.83
C PRO A 70 -6.81 -3.94 8.83
N LEU A 71 -7.18 -3.37 7.68
CA LEU A 71 -8.35 -2.50 7.59
C LEU A 71 -9.66 -3.27 7.65
N VAL A 72 -9.70 -4.53 7.20
CA VAL A 72 -10.85 -5.42 7.40
C VAL A 72 -11.02 -5.77 8.88
N LEU A 73 -9.91 -6.01 9.59
CA LEU A 73 -9.91 -6.25 11.04
C LEU A 73 -10.43 -5.03 11.80
N TYR A 74 -10.00 -3.85 11.41
CA TYR A 74 -10.44 -2.61 12.04
C TYR A 74 -11.91 -2.32 11.74
N GLU A 75 -12.33 -2.38 10.48
CA GLU A 75 -13.70 -2.08 10.04
C GLU A 75 -14.75 -2.98 10.73
N ASN A 76 -14.48 -4.30 10.79
CA ASN A 76 -15.44 -5.27 11.32
C ASN A 76 -15.35 -5.46 12.85
N TYR A 77 -14.15 -5.38 13.41
CA TYR A 77 -13.89 -5.80 14.80
C TYR A 77 -13.26 -4.71 15.67
N GLY A 78 -12.89 -3.57 15.10
CA GLY A 78 -12.21 -2.47 15.81
C GLY A 78 -10.79 -2.80 16.24
N ILE A 79 -10.14 -3.79 15.62
CA ILE A 79 -8.78 -4.22 15.94
C ILE A 79 -7.78 -3.36 15.18
N ALA A 80 -6.95 -2.60 15.90
CA ALA A 80 -5.84 -1.86 15.32
C ALA A 80 -4.66 -2.80 15.05
N ALA A 81 -4.55 -3.25 13.80
CA ALA A 81 -3.51 -4.17 13.35
C ALA A 81 -2.58 -3.56 12.31
N TYR A 82 -1.38 -4.15 12.15
CA TYR A 82 -0.41 -3.77 11.13
C TYR A 82 0.33 -5.00 10.60
N ASP A 83 0.49 -5.08 9.28
CA ASP A 83 1.30 -6.10 8.61
C ASP A 83 2.72 -5.57 8.45
N PHE A 84 3.63 -6.08 9.27
CA PHE A 84 5.01 -5.60 9.31
C PHE A 84 5.97 -6.66 8.75
N GLY A 85 6.13 -6.63 7.44
CA GLY A 85 6.96 -7.57 6.69
C GLY A 85 7.33 -7.05 5.30
N CYS A 86 8.00 -7.87 4.51
CA CYS A 86 8.38 -7.53 3.14
C CYS A 86 8.20 -8.72 2.19
N SER A 87 8.28 -8.45 0.87
CA SER A 87 8.27 -9.52 -0.14
C SER A 87 9.43 -10.48 0.08
N ALA A 88 9.16 -11.79 -0.05
CA ALA A 88 10.15 -12.85 0.10
C ALA A 88 10.98 -12.80 1.41
N GLN A 89 10.39 -12.30 2.50
CA GLN A 89 11.09 -12.14 3.77
C GLN A 89 11.72 -13.44 4.26
N ALA A 90 13.01 -13.36 4.58
CA ALA A 90 13.75 -14.45 5.20
C ALA A 90 13.23 -14.71 6.61
N PHE A 91 12.90 -15.97 6.96
CA PHE A 91 12.41 -16.30 8.30
C PHE A 91 13.40 -15.94 9.40
N GLU A 92 14.70 -16.06 9.12
CA GLU A 92 15.78 -15.69 10.04
C GLU A 92 15.74 -14.20 10.45
N SER A 93 15.07 -13.33 9.67
CA SER A 93 14.94 -11.91 9.94
C SER A 93 13.75 -11.55 10.85
N GLU A 94 12.79 -12.44 11.06
CA GLU A 94 11.57 -12.19 11.84
C GLU A 94 11.85 -11.79 13.28
N TYR A 95 12.90 -12.35 13.88
CA TYR A 95 13.30 -11.97 15.23
C TYR A 95 13.76 -10.50 15.31
N LEU A 96 14.46 -10.00 14.28
CA LEU A 96 14.85 -8.59 14.22
C LEU A 96 13.61 -7.69 14.02
N TYR A 97 12.67 -8.10 13.18
CA TYR A 97 11.40 -7.39 12.98
C TYR A 97 10.61 -7.31 14.30
N LEU A 98 10.51 -8.40 15.05
CA LEU A 98 9.87 -8.39 16.37
C LEU A 98 10.57 -7.42 17.35
N LYS A 99 11.90 -7.40 17.39
CA LYS A 99 12.65 -6.44 18.22
C LYS A 99 12.34 -5.00 17.80
N GLU A 100 12.23 -4.75 16.51
CA GLU A 100 11.90 -3.42 16.00
C GLU A 100 10.46 -3.03 16.36
N VAL A 101 9.49 -3.96 16.28
CA VAL A 101 8.13 -3.77 16.77
C VAL A 101 8.15 -3.33 18.23
N LEU A 102 8.83 -4.07 19.10
CA LEU A 102 8.85 -3.80 20.57
C LEU A 102 9.55 -2.48 20.93
N ARG A 103 10.33 -1.91 20.03
CA ARG A 103 10.95 -0.60 20.21
C ARG A 103 9.96 0.55 20.08
N TYR A 104 8.93 0.38 19.25
CA TYR A 104 7.97 1.43 18.91
C TYR A 104 6.54 1.12 19.37
N GLN A 105 6.19 -0.15 19.48
CA GLN A 105 4.83 -0.62 19.76
C GLN A 105 4.82 -1.56 20.98
N LYS A 106 3.64 -1.78 21.53
CA LYS A 106 3.38 -2.74 22.61
C LYS A 106 2.14 -3.56 22.26
N PRO A 107 2.20 -4.39 21.22
CA PRO A 107 1.04 -5.18 20.82
C PRO A 107 0.68 -6.18 21.92
N LYS A 108 -0.59 -6.53 22.01
CA LYS A 108 -1.06 -7.64 22.86
C LYS A 108 -0.81 -8.99 22.19
N VAL A 109 -0.83 -9.01 20.86
CA VAL A 109 -0.75 -10.23 20.07
C VAL A 109 0.22 -10.05 18.90
N ILE A 110 1.03 -11.07 18.65
CA ILE A 110 1.82 -11.24 17.43
C ILE A 110 1.27 -12.43 16.66
N GLY A 111 0.90 -12.24 15.40
CA GLY A 111 0.66 -13.30 14.44
C GLY A 111 1.92 -13.50 13.58
N LEU A 112 2.54 -14.67 13.65
CA LEU A 112 3.73 -15.01 12.87
C LEU A 112 3.38 -15.92 11.71
N GLU A 113 3.53 -15.41 10.49
CA GLU A 113 3.35 -16.18 9.26
C GLU A 113 4.57 -17.08 9.03
N VAL A 114 4.33 -18.36 8.69
CA VAL A 114 5.39 -19.36 8.72
C VAL A 114 5.71 -19.97 7.34
N VAL A 115 5.24 -19.43 6.23
CA VAL A 115 5.51 -20.00 4.89
C VAL A 115 7.01 -20.07 4.59
N SER A 116 7.80 -19.11 5.01
CA SER A 116 9.24 -19.08 4.78
C SER A 116 10.07 -19.95 5.75
N ILE A 117 9.46 -20.54 6.79
CA ILE A 117 10.17 -21.32 7.84
C ILE A 117 10.87 -22.58 7.29
N LYS A 118 10.34 -23.17 6.23
CA LYS A 118 10.85 -24.43 5.66
C LYS A 118 12.14 -24.28 4.84
N LYS A 119 12.57 -23.07 4.57
CA LYS A 119 13.78 -22.79 3.78
C LYS A 119 14.75 -21.90 4.54
N LYS A 120 16.03 -22.23 4.45
CA LYS A 120 17.09 -21.30 4.82
C LYS A 120 17.30 -20.32 3.67
N THR A 121 17.42 -19.05 3.99
CA THR A 121 17.72 -18.02 2.99
C THR A 121 19.20 -18.04 2.64
N ASP A 122 19.52 -17.94 1.35
CA ASP A 122 20.91 -17.84 0.90
C ASP A 122 21.50 -16.50 1.39
N PRO A 123 22.57 -16.49 2.18
CA PRO A 123 23.23 -15.27 2.62
C PRO A 123 23.73 -14.38 1.46
N SER A 124 23.97 -14.97 0.27
CA SER A 124 24.40 -14.27 -0.94
C SER A 124 23.26 -13.60 -1.74
N ASP A 125 22.01 -13.84 -1.38
CA ASP A 125 20.85 -13.25 -2.04
C ASP A 125 20.68 -11.77 -1.62
N LEU A 126 21.38 -10.90 -2.32
CA LEU A 126 21.34 -9.45 -2.06
C LEU A 126 19.95 -8.86 -2.15
N GLU A 127 19.11 -9.35 -3.07
CA GLU A 127 17.78 -8.82 -3.32
C GLU A 127 16.87 -9.05 -2.12
N VAL A 128 16.76 -10.30 -1.66
CA VAL A 128 15.96 -10.66 -0.47
C VAL A 128 16.39 -9.87 0.76
N TRP A 129 17.69 -9.79 1.02
CA TRP A 129 18.19 -9.04 2.19
C TRP A 129 17.97 -7.53 2.06
N SER A 130 18.01 -6.99 0.84
CA SER A 130 17.75 -5.57 0.61
C SER A 130 16.28 -5.21 0.88
N TYR A 131 15.33 -6.03 0.47
CA TYR A 131 13.92 -5.80 0.77
C TYR A 131 13.64 -5.81 2.28
N ALA A 132 14.24 -6.75 2.99
CA ALA A 132 14.03 -6.89 4.42
C ALA A 132 14.72 -5.82 5.26
N MET A 133 15.91 -5.36 4.87
CA MET A 133 16.81 -4.69 5.81
C MET A 133 17.10 -3.22 5.51
N ALA A 134 17.00 -2.79 4.22
CA ALA A 134 17.47 -1.46 3.82
C ALA A 134 16.78 -0.32 4.58
N ASP A 135 15.49 -0.44 4.87
CA ASP A 135 14.67 0.61 5.48
C ASP A 135 14.56 0.52 7.01
N LEU A 136 14.94 -0.61 7.62
CA LEU A 136 15.04 -0.69 9.06
C LEU A 136 16.07 0.30 9.59
N ARG A 137 15.68 1.08 10.61
CA ARG A 137 16.56 2.08 11.23
C ARG A 137 17.79 1.44 11.84
N PHE A 138 18.90 2.17 11.83
CA PHE A 138 20.12 1.72 12.50
C PHE A 138 19.87 1.45 13.99
N SER A 139 20.32 0.28 14.44
CA SER A 139 20.27 -0.12 15.84
C SER A 139 21.34 -1.18 16.12
N PHE A 140 21.69 -1.34 17.40
CA PHE A 140 22.59 -2.43 17.82
C PHE A 140 21.98 -3.81 17.51
N ASP A 141 20.67 -3.95 17.65
CA ASP A 141 19.96 -5.17 17.28
C ASP A 141 20.11 -5.47 15.79
N LYS A 142 19.86 -4.47 14.91
CA LYS A 142 20.10 -4.62 13.47
C LYS A 142 21.53 -5.04 13.18
N MET A 143 22.50 -4.38 13.79
CA MET A 143 23.93 -4.68 13.58
C MET A 143 24.26 -6.13 14.00
N THR A 144 23.81 -6.58 15.16
CA THR A 144 24.14 -7.91 15.69
C THR A 144 23.41 -9.03 14.97
N GLU A 145 22.12 -8.86 14.68
CA GLU A 145 21.35 -9.88 13.96
C GLU A 145 21.78 -9.99 12.49
N LEU A 146 22.04 -8.86 11.81
CA LEU A 146 22.63 -8.90 10.46
C LEU A 146 23.99 -9.59 10.45
N TYR A 147 24.85 -9.31 11.46
CA TYR A 147 26.13 -10.02 11.54
C TYR A 147 25.92 -11.53 11.73
N ARG A 148 24.98 -11.95 12.55
CA ARG A 148 24.65 -13.38 12.73
C ARG A 148 24.24 -14.04 11.40
N MET A 149 23.43 -13.36 10.59
CA MET A 149 22.89 -13.88 9.33
C MET A 149 23.88 -13.77 8.16
N LEU A 150 24.68 -12.69 8.10
CA LEU A 150 25.45 -12.28 6.92
C LEU A 150 26.97 -12.17 7.15
N HIS A 151 27.53 -12.72 8.25
CA HIS A 151 28.98 -12.58 8.56
C HIS A 151 29.89 -13.23 7.49
N THR A 152 29.39 -14.18 6.73
CA THR A 152 30.09 -14.77 5.58
C THR A 152 30.08 -13.86 4.35
N GLU A 153 29.06 -13.02 4.18
CA GLU A 153 28.82 -12.12 3.04
C GLU A 153 29.04 -10.67 3.47
N ARG A 154 30.31 -10.30 3.67
CA ARG A 154 30.68 -8.98 4.24
C ARG A 154 30.20 -7.79 3.44
N ASP A 155 30.17 -7.92 2.11
CA ASP A 155 29.73 -6.84 1.22
C ASP A 155 28.22 -6.62 1.35
N ILE A 156 27.45 -7.71 1.41
CA ILE A 156 25.98 -7.66 1.64
C ILE A 156 25.71 -7.07 3.02
N TYR A 157 26.39 -7.55 4.05
CA TYR A 157 26.30 -6.98 5.40
C TYR A 157 26.53 -5.46 5.39
N ALA A 158 27.61 -5.01 4.72
CA ALA A 158 27.93 -3.58 4.64
C ALA A 158 26.86 -2.78 3.90
N MET A 159 26.30 -3.31 2.80
CA MET A 159 25.20 -2.69 2.06
C MET A 159 23.93 -2.58 2.89
N GLN A 160 23.58 -3.59 3.69
CA GLN A 160 22.41 -3.53 4.56
C GLN A 160 22.57 -2.59 5.76
N MET A 161 23.81 -2.38 6.21
CA MET A 161 24.12 -1.39 7.24
C MET A 161 24.20 0.05 6.70
N LEU A 162 24.65 0.20 5.45
CA LEU A 162 24.84 1.46 4.75
C LEU A 162 24.27 1.37 3.33
N PRO A 163 22.94 1.50 3.16
CA PRO A 163 22.27 1.34 1.85
C PRO A 163 22.85 2.20 0.73
N ILE A 164 23.46 3.35 1.04
CA ILE A 164 24.13 4.19 0.05
C ILE A 164 25.22 3.44 -0.75
N LEU A 165 25.82 2.39 -0.17
CA LEU A 165 26.82 1.58 -0.90
C LEU A 165 26.18 0.84 -2.09
N GLN A 166 24.91 0.46 -1.97
CA GLN A 166 24.15 -0.20 -3.02
C GLN A 166 23.57 0.81 -4.01
N TYR A 167 22.99 1.92 -3.51
CA TYR A 167 22.18 2.84 -4.31
C TYR A 167 22.92 4.12 -4.73
N LYS A 168 24.24 4.22 -4.55
CA LYS A 168 25.04 5.44 -4.82
C LYS A 168 24.93 5.97 -6.24
N ASP A 169 24.74 5.11 -7.25
CA ASP A 169 24.69 5.51 -8.65
C ASP A 169 23.32 6.04 -9.08
N ARG A 170 22.30 5.85 -8.25
CA ARG A 170 20.91 6.26 -8.52
C ARG A 170 20.70 7.78 -8.57
N TRP A 171 21.67 8.56 -8.11
CA TRP A 171 21.60 10.03 -8.23
C TRP A 171 21.37 10.54 -9.67
N LYS A 172 21.62 9.69 -10.69
CA LYS A 172 21.41 9.99 -12.11
C LYS A 172 19.98 9.76 -12.57
N GLU A 173 19.18 9.07 -11.77
CA GLU A 173 17.84 8.58 -12.10
C GLU A 173 16.77 9.15 -11.15
N LEU A 174 17.13 10.15 -10.33
CA LEU A 174 16.21 10.75 -9.38
C LEU A 174 15.07 11.47 -10.10
N SER A 175 13.85 11.22 -9.64
CA SER A 175 12.61 11.87 -10.06
C SER A 175 12.01 12.70 -8.91
N GLU A 176 10.92 13.39 -9.18
CA GLU A 176 10.18 14.12 -8.15
C GLU A 176 9.60 13.19 -7.07
N GLU A 177 9.27 11.97 -7.42
CA GLU A 177 8.73 10.95 -6.51
C GLU A 177 9.71 10.56 -5.41
N ASP A 178 11.02 10.65 -5.68
CA ASP A 178 12.06 10.37 -4.68
C ASP A 178 12.09 11.39 -3.54
N PHE A 179 11.49 12.56 -3.74
CA PHE A 179 11.38 13.65 -2.77
C PHE A 179 9.97 13.77 -2.16
N ALA A 180 9.02 12.96 -2.62
CA ALA A 180 7.67 12.98 -2.09
C ALA A 180 7.62 12.40 -0.65
N ASP A 181 6.71 12.93 0.18
CA ASP A 181 6.45 12.37 1.51
C ASP A 181 5.45 11.21 1.43
N ASN A 182 5.95 10.03 1.14
CA ASN A 182 5.19 8.78 1.07
C ASN A 182 5.36 7.90 2.32
N ARG A 183 5.58 8.52 3.48
CA ARG A 183 5.78 7.78 4.74
C ARG A 183 4.50 7.15 5.29
N VAL A 184 3.31 7.62 4.93
CA VAL A 184 2.06 7.05 5.41
C VAL A 184 1.67 5.84 4.58
N ASN A 185 1.54 4.69 5.21
CA ASN A 185 1.01 3.49 4.57
C ASN A 185 -0.48 3.32 4.88
N TYR A 186 -1.33 3.77 3.94
CA TYR A 186 -2.79 3.73 4.11
C TYR A 186 -3.36 2.30 4.07
N THR A 187 -2.62 1.30 3.63
CA THR A 187 -3.07 -0.10 3.67
C THR A 187 -2.68 -0.83 4.95
N LYS A 188 -1.99 -0.15 5.89
CA LYS A 188 -1.44 -0.75 7.12
C LYS A 188 -0.57 -1.98 6.86
N GLY A 189 0.17 -1.96 5.75
CA GLY A 189 1.06 -3.04 5.32
C GLY A 189 0.43 -4.05 4.36
N ALA A 190 -0.88 -4.18 4.27
CA ALA A 190 -1.53 -5.14 3.38
C ALA A 190 -1.31 -4.84 1.89
N TYR A 191 -1.35 -5.89 1.07
CA TYR A 191 -1.33 -5.81 -0.39
C TYR A 191 -2.40 -6.72 -1.00
N THR A 192 -3.53 -6.14 -1.30
CA THR A 192 -4.73 -6.85 -1.73
C THR A 192 -5.26 -6.31 -3.07
N PRO A 193 -4.53 -6.55 -4.19
CA PRO A 193 -4.97 -6.10 -5.51
C PRO A 193 -6.23 -6.84 -5.93
N ALA A 194 -7.01 -6.25 -6.85
CA ALA A 194 -8.19 -6.87 -7.43
C ALA A 194 -7.87 -7.91 -8.53
N LYS A 195 -6.60 -8.07 -8.90
CA LYS A 195 -6.18 -9.01 -9.94
C LYS A 195 -6.63 -10.43 -9.61
N ILE A 196 -7.19 -11.12 -10.59
CA ILE A 196 -7.63 -12.52 -10.52
C ILE A 196 -6.61 -13.38 -11.28
N THR A 197 -6.36 -14.61 -10.81
CA THR A 197 -5.54 -15.58 -11.56
C THR A 197 -6.23 -15.98 -12.87
N GLU A 198 -5.43 -16.27 -13.90
CA GLU A 198 -5.98 -16.64 -15.22
C GLU A 198 -6.55 -18.05 -15.24
N GLU A 199 -6.01 -18.95 -14.40
CA GLU A 199 -6.43 -20.34 -14.33
C GLU A 199 -6.68 -20.79 -12.89
N PRO A 200 -7.57 -21.78 -12.67
CA PRO A 200 -7.83 -22.34 -11.34
C PRO A 200 -6.55 -22.93 -10.71
N LEU A 201 -6.35 -22.64 -9.45
CA LEU A 201 -5.24 -23.21 -8.70
C LEU A 201 -5.50 -24.70 -8.39
N ASP A 202 -4.49 -25.50 -8.60
CA ASP A 202 -4.50 -26.92 -8.22
C ASP A 202 -3.88 -27.10 -6.83
N PHE A 203 -4.73 -27.40 -5.86
CA PHE A 203 -4.33 -27.68 -4.48
C PHE A 203 -3.95 -29.15 -4.24
N SER A 204 -3.98 -30.00 -5.26
CA SER A 204 -3.73 -31.44 -5.12
C SER A 204 -2.33 -31.74 -4.55
N ARG A 205 -1.34 -30.89 -4.84
CA ARG A 205 0.01 -31.03 -4.29
C ARG A 205 0.04 -30.97 -2.77
N TYR A 206 -0.82 -30.20 -2.14
CA TYR A 206 -0.89 -30.15 -0.68
C TYR A 206 -1.13 -31.52 -0.05
N TYR A 207 -1.90 -32.37 -0.74
CA TYR A 207 -2.27 -33.70 -0.27
C TYR A 207 -1.32 -34.82 -0.77
N THR A 208 -0.20 -34.46 -1.42
CA THR A 208 0.77 -35.45 -1.85
C THR A 208 1.60 -35.95 -0.68
N ASP A 209 1.99 -37.22 -0.73
CA ASP A 209 2.87 -37.89 0.24
C ASP A 209 4.36 -37.70 -0.12
N GLU A 210 4.70 -36.56 -0.67
CA GLU A 210 6.09 -36.20 -0.98
C GLU A 210 6.83 -35.90 0.34
N PRO A 211 7.94 -36.59 0.63
CA PRO A 211 8.71 -36.32 1.84
C PRO A 211 9.40 -34.96 1.72
N GLU A 212 9.13 -34.11 2.68
CA GLU A 212 9.82 -32.82 2.82
C GLU A 212 10.95 -32.95 3.84
N GLY A 213 11.98 -32.10 3.69
CA GLY A 213 13.07 -32.04 4.64
C GLY A 213 12.64 -31.41 5.98
N PRO A 214 13.43 -31.63 7.05
CA PRO A 214 13.16 -30.98 8.33
C PRO A 214 13.32 -29.44 8.20
N ILE A 215 12.61 -28.72 9.06
CA ILE A 215 12.79 -27.28 9.18
C ILE A 215 14.27 -26.99 9.56
N PRO A 216 14.94 -26.06 8.83
CA PRO A 216 16.33 -25.69 9.10
C PRO A 216 16.55 -25.27 10.56
N GLU A 217 17.69 -25.68 11.13
CA GLU A 217 17.99 -25.41 12.55
C GLU A 217 18.01 -23.92 12.85
N GLU A 218 18.54 -23.09 11.96
CA GLU A 218 18.56 -21.63 12.10
C GLU A 218 17.16 -21.03 12.23
N ASN A 219 16.17 -21.61 11.53
CA ASN A 219 14.78 -21.17 11.59
C ASN A 219 14.10 -21.67 12.89
N ARG A 220 14.44 -22.85 13.35
CA ARG A 220 14.00 -23.37 14.66
C ARG A 220 14.52 -22.48 15.81
N GLU A 221 15.81 -22.16 15.79
CA GLU A 221 16.41 -21.22 16.75
C GLU A 221 15.79 -19.83 16.70
N THR A 222 15.44 -19.37 15.48
CA THR A 222 14.77 -18.07 15.31
C THR A 222 13.37 -18.08 15.93
N LEU A 223 12.59 -19.15 15.70
CA LEU A 223 11.28 -19.33 16.34
C LEU A 223 11.41 -19.36 17.87
N GLU A 224 12.35 -20.12 18.40
CA GLU A 224 12.59 -20.18 19.87
C GLU A 224 12.89 -18.80 20.46
N LYS A 225 13.70 -17.98 19.80
CA LYS A 225 13.99 -16.59 20.21
C LYS A 225 12.73 -15.71 20.18
N ILE A 226 11.89 -15.86 19.15
CA ILE A 226 10.62 -15.13 19.03
C ILE A 226 9.68 -15.53 20.17
N VAL A 227 9.50 -16.82 20.40
CA VAL A 227 8.66 -17.35 21.50
C VAL A 227 9.12 -16.82 22.85
N THR A 228 10.43 -16.88 23.10
CA THR A 228 11.02 -16.39 24.34
C THR A 228 10.77 -14.89 24.52
N LEU A 229 11.03 -14.10 23.49
CA LEU A 229 10.86 -12.65 23.55
C LEU A 229 9.40 -12.24 23.74
N CYS A 230 8.44 -12.92 23.09
CA CYS A 230 7.01 -12.71 23.31
C CYS A 230 6.62 -13.02 24.76
N ARG A 231 7.05 -14.15 25.31
CA ARG A 231 6.77 -14.56 26.70
C ARG A 231 7.35 -13.56 27.72
N GLU A 232 8.60 -13.12 27.52
CA GLU A 232 9.25 -12.12 28.39
C GLU A 232 8.51 -10.77 28.42
N ASN A 233 7.83 -10.42 27.31
CA ASN A 233 7.07 -9.17 27.20
C ASN A 233 5.56 -9.34 27.47
N GLY A 234 5.08 -10.55 27.81
CA GLY A 234 3.68 -10.83 28.08
C GLY A 234 2.78 -10.70 26.82
N ILE A 235 3.34 -11.00 25.67
CA ILE A 235 2.67 -10.94 24.37
C ILE A 235 2.21 -12.33 23.98
N SER A 236 0.96 -12.46 23.57
CA SER A 236 0.44 -13.70 23.00
C SER A 236 0.99 -13.89 21.58
N LEU A 237 1.50 -15.08 21.30
CA LEU A 237 1.99 -15.45 19.97
C LEU A 237 1.15 -16.59 19.41
N PHE A 238 0.77 -16.50 18.15
CA PHE A 238 0.25 -17.63 17.37
C PHE A 238 0.93 -17.71 16.02
N LEU A 239 0.98 -18.91 15.47
CA LEU A 239 1.49 -19.16 14.13
C LEU A 239 0.33 -19.20 13.15
N PHE A 240 0.55 -18.74 11.93
CA PHE A 240 -0.43 -18.93 10.88
C PHE A 240 0.23 -19.10 9.52
N LYS A 241 -0.52 -19.64 8.57
CA LYS A 241 -0.08 -19.88 7.21
C LYS A 241 -1.19 -19.56 6.23
N GLY A 242 -0.94 -18.61 5.32
CA GLY A 242 -1.78 -18.38 4.16
C GLY A 242 -1.77 -19.57 3.19
N PRO A 243 -2.71 -19.64 2.25
CA PRO A 243 -2.69 -20.69 1.23
C PRO A 243 -1.49 -20.51 0.30
N ASN A 244 -0.74 -21.59 0.09
CA ASN A 244 0.42 -21.62 -0.80
C ASN A 244 0.53 -23.03 -1.41
N ILE A 245 0.33 -23.15 -2.73
CA ILE A 245 0.36 -24.45 -3.43
C ILE A 245 1.73 -25.15 -3.41
N GLY A 246 2.78 -24.43 -3.01
CA GLY A 246 4.12 -25.00 -2.83
C GLY A 246 4.32 -25.78 -1.52
N TRP A 247 3.30 -25.85 -0.66
CA TRP A 247 3.33 -26.60 0.59
C TRP A 247 2.66 -27.95 0.47
N THR A 248 3.14 -28.91 1.29
CA THR A 248 2.56 -30.24 1.44
C THR A 248 1.97 -30.40 2.85
N VAL A 249 1.24 -31.47 3.07
CA VAL A 249 0.75 -31.84 4.41
C VAL A 249 1.94 -32.06 5.37
N HIS A 250 3.05 -32.61 4.90
CA HIS A 250 4.25 -32.83 5.73
C HIS A 250 4.91 -31.51 6.18
N ASP A 251 4.93 -30.49 5.33
CA ASP A 251 5.36 -29.14 5.78
C ASP A 251 4.48 -28.64 6.92
N THR A 252 3.17 -28.86 6.83
CA THR A 252 2.21 -28.46 7.86
C THR A 252 2.42 -29.25 9.15
N GLU A 253 2.63 -30.58 9.06
CA GLU A 253 2.93 -31.45 10.20
C GLU A 253 4.21 -31.02 10.92
N ASN A 254 5.28 -30.71 10.18
CA ASN A 254 6.54 -30.20 10.74
C ASN A 254 6.35 -28.90 11.54
N VAL A 255 5.48 -27.99 11.05
CA VAL A 255 5.16 -26.75 11.77
C VAL A 255 4.27 -27.01 12.98
N GLN A 256 3.27 -27.90 12.85
CA GLN A 256 2.40 -28.29 13.94
C GLN A 256 3.20 -28.90 15.10
N GLU A 257 4.18 -29.76 14.82
CA GLU A 257 5.08 -30.31 15.85
C GLU A 257 5.84 -29.21 16.61
N LEU A 258 6.31 -28.15 15.91
CA LEU A 258 6.93 -27.00 16.57
C LEU A 258 5.94 -26.16 17.38
N ALA A 259 4.73 -25.95 16.83
CA ALA A 259 3.67 -25.26 17.54
C ALA A 259 3.31 -25.98 18.85
N ASP A 260 3.16 -27.32 18.80
CA ASP A 260 2.88 -28.16 19.96
C ASP A 260 4.03 -28.11 20.97
N GLN A 261 5.29 -28.17 20.51
CA GLN A 261 6.48 -28.07 21.35
C GLN A 261 6.49 -26.79 22.21
N TYR A 262 6.04 -25.68 21.64
CA TYR A 262 6.03 -24.38 22.30
C TYR A 262 4.65 -23.99 22.87
N ASP A 263 3.65 -24.86 22.81
CA ASP A 263 2.27 -24.58 23.24
C ASP A 263 1.71 -23.33 22.54
N LEU A 264 1.82 -23.28 21.21
CA LEU A 264 1.35 -22.21 20.37
C LEU A 264 0.16 -22.62 19.52
N PRO A 265 -0.88 -21.77 19.38
CA PRO A 265 -1.89 -21.98 18.35
C PRO A 265 -1.28 -21.92 16.94
N PHE A 266 -1.72 -22.78 16.04
CA PHE A 266 -1.36 -22.73 14.63
C PHE A 266 -2.61 -22.73 13.75
N LEU A 267 -2.77 -21.68 12.97
CA LEU A 267 -3.91 -21.46 12.05
C LEU A 267 -3.47 -21.69 10.63
N ASN A 268 -3.89 -22.82 10.04
CA ASN A 268 -3.57 -23.17 8.66
C ASN A 268 -4.78 -22.88 7.74
N TYR A 269 -4.66 -21.93 6.85
CA TYR A 269 -5.74 -21.56 5.93
C TYR A 269 -6.08 -22.63 4.88
N PHE A 270 -5.21 -23.63 4.64
CA PHE A 270 -5.59 -24.77 3.81
C PHE A 270 -6.71 -25.60 4.44
N ASP A 271 -6.76 -25.68 5.76
CA ASP A 271 -7.81 -26.42 6.48
C ASP A 271 -9.14 -25.65 6.48
N LEU A 272 -9.10 -24.39 6.10
CA LEU A 272 -10.23 -23.45 6.11
C LEU A 272 -10.80 -23.14 4.71
N LEU A 273 -10.19 -23.65 3.63
CA LEU A 273 -10.58 -23.29 2.25
C LEU A 273 -12.07 -23.56 1.99
N GLU A 274 -12.61 -24.71 2.45
CA GLU A 274 -14.01 -25.05 2.30
C GLU A 274 -14.92 -24.17 3.17
N GLU A 275 -14.58 -23.99 4.45
CA GLU A 275 -15.33 -23.16 5.41
C GLU A 275 -15.44 -21.70 4.93
N LEU A 276 -14.37 -21.16 4.40
CA LEU A 276 -14.31 -19.81 3.86
C LEU A 276 -14.91 -19.70 2.45
N ASN A 277 -15.35 -20.82 1.86
CA ASN A 277 -15.83 -20.88 0.49
C ASN A 277 -14.84 -20.18 -0.48
N VAL A 278 -13.57 -20.61 -0.44
CA VAL A 278 -12.51 -20.05 -1.26
C VAL A 278 -12.67 -20.51 -2.71
N ASP A 279 -12.75 -19.57 -3.64
CA ASP A 279 -12.76 -19.82 -5.08
C ASP A 279 -11.31 -19.90 -5.61
N PRO A 280 -10.90 -21.05 -6.20
CA PRO A 280 -9.54 -21.23 -6.73
C PRO A 280 -9.16 -20.25 -7.85
N VAL A 281 -10.10 -19.56 -8.46
CA VAL A 281 -9.89 -18.52 -9.48
C VAL A 281 -10.07 -17.13 -8.88
N GLY A 282 -11.29 -16.87 -8.38
CA GLY A 282 -11.72 -15.55 -8.00
C GLY A 282 -11.01 -14.96 -6.79
N ASP A 283 -10.48 -15.79 -5.89
CA ASP A 283 -9.89 -15.35 -4.62
C ASP A 283 -8.35 -15.25 -4.66
N PHE A 284 -7.72 -15.58 -5.78
CA PHE A 284 -6.27 -15.54 -5.92
C PHE A 284 -5.81 -14.59 -7.01
N ARG A 285 -4.65 -13.96 -6.82
CA ARG A 285 -3.96 -13.19 -7.86
C ARG A 285 -2.90 -13.99 -8.60
N ASP A 286 -2.35 -15.01 -7.95
CA ASP A 286 -1.33 -15.92 -8.47
C ASP A 286 -1.32 -17.22 -7.64
N PHE A 287 -0.35 -18.11 -7.89
CA PHE A 287 -0.27 -19.45 -7.31
C PHE A 287 -0.05 -19.50 -5.78
N SER A 288 0.21 -18.39 -5.11
CA SER A 288 0.54 -18.39 -3.68
C SER A 288 -0.06 -17.24 -2.88
N HIS A 289 -0.81 -16.35 -3.52
CA HIS A 289 -1.30 -15.16 -2.85
C HIS A 289 -2.79 -14.95 -3.09
N PHE A 290 -3.51 -14.69 -2.03
CA PHE A 290 -4.85 -14.15 -2.14
C PHE A 290 -4.83 -12.79 -2.85
N ASN A 291 -5.92 -12.52 -3.55
CA ASN A 291 -6.28 -11.19 -3.99
C ASN A 291 -7.20 -10.51 -2.95
N ARG A 292 -7.79 -9.36 -3.31
CA ARG A 292 -8.73 -8.62 -2.46
C ARG A 292 -9.87 -9.50 -1.92
N PHE A 293 -10.43 -10.39 -2.73
CA PHE A 293 -11.61 -11.18 -2.36
C PHE A 293 -11.24 -12.31 -1.40
N GLY A 294 -10.17 -13.03 -1.67
CA GLY A 294 -9.65 -14.06 -0.78
C GLY A 294 -9.16 -13.49 0.56
N SER A 295 -8.40 -12.40 0.51
CA SER A 295 -7.93 -11.69 1.70
C SER A 295 -9.09 -11.17 2.57
N GLN A 296 -10.18 -10.66 1.96
CA GLN A 296 -11.38 -10.24 2.69
C GLN A 296 -11.96 -11.39 3.51
N LYS A 297 -12.12 -12.58 2.91
CA LYS A 297 -12.64 -13.78 3.58
C LYS A 297 -11.72 -14.22 4.72
N ALA A 298 -10.43 -14.31 4.44
CA ALA A 298 -9.40 -14.69 5.40
C ALA A 298 -9.33 -13.71 6.58
N SER A 299 -9.41 -12.40 6.31
CA SER A 299 -9.34 -11.37 7.34
C SER A 299 -10.58 -11.32 8.23
N VAL A 300 -11.78 -11.56 7.69
CA VAL A 300 -13.00 -11.68 8.51
C VAL A 300 -12.85 -12.85 9.49
N TYR A 301 -12.38 -14.00 9.04
CA TYR A 301 -12.12 -15.15 9.90
C TYR A 301 -11.03 -14.84 10.95
N MET A 302 -9.91 -14.24 10.53
CA MET A 302 -8.84 -13.83 11.45
C MET A 302 -9.34 -12.88 12.53
N GLY A 303 -10.19 -11.91 12.18
CA GLY A 303 -10.74 -10.96 13.13
C GLY A 303 -11.66 -11.61 14.15
N GLN A 304 -12.49 -12.56 13.72
CA GLN A 304 -13.32 -13.38 14.61
C GLN A 304 -12.44 -14.21 15.55
N TYR A 305 -11.45 -14.94 15.01
CA TYR A 305 -10.50 -15.71 15.80
C TYR A 305 -9.80 -14.84 16.87
N LEU A 306 -9.30 -13.68 16.48
CA LEU A 306 -8.63 -12.76 17.40
C LEU A 306 -9.55 -12.28 18.52
N LYS A 307 -10.82 -11.97 18.24
CA LYS A 307 -11.79 -11.53 19.25
C LYS A 307 -12.22 -12.65 20.19
N GLU A 308 -12.25 -13.89 19.72
CA GLU A 308 -12.62 -15.04 20.52
C GLU A 308 -11.47 -15.50 21.43
N GLN A 309 -10.21 -15.39 20.97
CA GLN A 309 -9.05 -15.89 21.68
C GLN A 309 -8.39 -14.85 22.58
N TYR A 310 -8.52 -13.55 22.26
CA TYR A 310 -7.77 -12.50 22.95
C TYR A 310 -8.67 -11.33 23.35
N ASP A 311 -8.40 -10.77 24.54
CA ASP A 311 -9.09 -9.57 25.04
C ASP A 311 -8.55 -8.31 24.33
N LEU A 312 -9.04 -8.05 23.10
CA LEU A 312 -8.68 -6.91 22.28
C LEU A 312 -9.72 -5.79 22.37
N PRO A 313 -9.32 -4.52 22.54
CA PRO A 313 -10.23 -3.39 22.56
C PRO A 313 -10.93 -3.19 21.22
N ASP A 314 -12.05 -2.48 21.21
CA ASP A 314 -12.62 -1.89 20.01
C ASP A 314 -12.12 -0.45 19.89
N ARG A 315 -11.23 -0.20 18.92
CA ARG A 315 -10.60 1.09 18.73
C ARG A 315 -11.49 2.11 18.00
N ARG A 316 -12.58 1.70 17.38
CA ARG A 316 -13.54 2.58 16.69
C ARG A 316 -14.28 3.50 17.67
N ALA A 317 -14.38 3.12 18.94
CA ALA A 317 -15.04 3.90 19.98
C ALA A 317 -14.13 4.96 20.63
N GLN A 318 -12.89 5.10 20.22
CA GLN A 318 -11.96 6.10 20.78
C GLN A 318 -12.29 7.49 20.26
N GLU A 319 -12.30 8.48 21.15
CA GLU A 319 -12.47 9.88 20.74
C GLU A 319 -11.23 10.40 20.00
N GLY A 320 -11.44 11.09 18.88
CA GLY A 320 -10.42 11.71 18.06
C GLY A 320 -10.12 10.93 16.78
N GLU A 321 -9.48 11.61 15.87
CA GLU A 321 -9.07 11.05 14.59
C GLU A 321 -7.92 10.06 14.80
N ASN A 322 -8.07 8.85 14.28
CA ASN A 322 -7.04 7.82 14.31
C ASN A 322 -6.60 7.44 12.89
N SER A 323 -5.42 6.87 12.76
CA SER A 323 -4.83 6.56 11.45
C SER A 323 -5.56 5.44 10.70
N TRP A 324 -6.34 4.58 11.40
CA TRP A 324 -7.14 3.53 10.75
C TRP A 324 -8.40 4.11 10.10
N ASP A 325 -9.05 5.11 10.73
CA ASP A 325 -10.21 5.82 10.14
C ASP A 325 -9.79 6.55 8.87
N ILE A 326 -8.64 7.25 8.91
CA ILE A 326 -8.05 7.92 7.74
C ILE A 326 -7.75 6.90 6.64
N SER A 327 -7.19 5.74 6.99
CA SER A 327 -6.88 4.67 6.04
C SER A 327 -8.14 4.04 5.43
N LEU A 328 -9.23 3.90 6.18
CA LEU A 328 -10.53 3.46 5.64
C LEU A 328 -11.10 4.46 4.64
N GLN A 329 -11.00 5.75 4.94
CA GLN A 329 -11.43 6.80 4.01
C GLN A 329 -10.58 6.79 2.73
N ALA A 330 -9.25 6.67 2.84
CA ALA A 330 -8.36 6.52 1.70
C ALA A 330 -8.74 5.30 0.83
N ARG A 331 -8.95 4.13 1.47
CA ARG A 331 -9.36 2.91 0.76
C ARG A 331 -10.71 3.05 0.05
N ALA A 332 -11.69 3.69 0.70
CA ALA A 332 -13.00 3.94 0.07
C ALA A 332 -12.87 4.83 -1.16
N ARG A 333 -12.02 5.85 -1.08
CA ARG A 333 -11.71 6.75 -2.19
C ARG A 333 -10.99 6.03 -3.33
N ASP A 334 -9.95 5.24 -3.05
CA ASP A 334 -9.23 4.45 -4.05
C ASP A 334 -10.17 3.49 -4.80
N ARG A 335 -11.07 2.83 -4.08
CA ARG A 335 -12.08 1.94 -4.68
C ARG A 335 -13.08 2.69 -5.58
N ALA A 336 -13.50 3.88 -5.16
CA ALA A 336 -14.37 4.72 -5.97
C ALA A 336 -13.67 5.18 -7.26
N GLN A 337 -12.41 5.59 -7.17
CA GLN A 337 -11.58 5.95 -8.32
C GLN A 337 -11.34 4.76 -9.25
N GLU A 338 -11.04 3.57 -8.71
CA GLU A 338 -10.88 2.34 -9.49
C GLU A 338 -12.17 2.00 -10.26
N ALA A 339 -13.33 2.10 -9.60
CA ALA A 339 -14.63 1.90 -10.25
C ALA A 339 -14.88 2.90 -11.38
N LEU A 340 -14.53 4.17 -11.16
CA LEU A 340 -14.66 5.23 -12.15
C LEU A 340 -13.78 4.95 -13.39
N ARG A 341 -12.49 4.64 -13.17
CA ARG A 341 -11.54 4.28 -14.24
C ARG A 341 -11.94 3.00 -14.98
N GLY A 342 -12.59 2.08 -14.31
CA GLY A 342 -13.10 0.83 -14.89
C GLY A 342 -14.37 1.01 -15.74
N ALA A 343 -15.08 2.12 -15.62
CA ALA A 343 -16.30 2.37 -16.37
C ALA A 343 -16.03 2.55 -17.87
N GLN A 344 -16.71 1.78 -18.71
CA GLN A 344 -16.56 1.84 -20.16
C GLN A 344 -17.62 2.73 -20.83
N GLY A 345 -18.83 2.78 -20.28
CA GLY A 345 -19.94 3.56 -20.83
C GLY A 345 -20.17 4.88 -20.10
N LEU A 346 -20.61 5.91 -20.83
CA LEU A 346 -20.87 7.25 -20.29
C LEU A 346 -21.94 7.23 -19.19
N ASP A 347 -22.99 6.40 -19.31
CA ASP A 347 -24.03 6.25 -18.28
C ASP A 347 -23.44 5.78 -16.95
N ALA A 348 -22.64 4.71 -16.99
CA ALA A 348 -21.97 4.19 -15.79
C ALA A 348 -20.99 5.21 -15.22
N TYR A 349 -20.23 5.88 -16.07
CA TYR A 349 -19.25 6.87 -15.68
C TYR A 349 -19.88 8.05 -14.93
N LEU A 350 -20.92 8.67 -15.48
CA LEU A 350 -21.59 9.81 -14.86
C LEU A 350 -22.20 9.48 -13.48
N ASN A 351 -22.66 8.24 -13.29
CA ASN A 351 -23.18 7.77 -12.00
C ASN A 351 -22.08 7.52 -10.95
N LEU A 352 -20.83 7.37 -11.37
CA LEU A 352 -19.70 7.07 -10.48
C LEU A 352 -18.85 8.30 -10.16
N ILE A 353 -19.09 9.45 -10.80
CA ILE A 353 -18.31 10.67 -10.54
C ILE A 353 -18.43 11.08 -9.08
N PRO A 354 -17.31 11.17 -8.35
CA PRO A 354 -17.30 11.62 -6.96
C PRO A 354 -17.28 13.15 -6.90
N TYR A 355 -18.45 13.79 -6.93
CA TYR A 355 -18.53 15.26 -6.96
C TYR A 355 -17.96 15.95 -5.71
N THR A 356 -18.16 15.37 -4.51
CA THR A 356 -17.68 15.99 -3.26
C THR A 356 -16.16 15.91 -3.15
N GLY A 357 -15.50 17.03 -2.90
CA GLY A 357 -14.05 17.12 -2.78
C GLY A 357 -13.30 17.04 -4.12
N HIS A 358 -14.02 17.16 -5.24
CA HIS A 358 -13.46 17.07 -6.57
C HIS A 358 -13.77 18.30 -7.43
N THR A 359 -12.92 18.52 -8.42
CA THR A 359 -13.19 19.39 -9.56
C THR A 359 -13.39 18.52 -10.80
N VAL A 360 -14.50 18.73 -11.49
CA VAL A 360 -14.84 18.00 -12.71
C VAL A 360 -15.00 18.98 -13.86
N VAL A 361 -14.37 18.70 -15.00
CA VAL A 361 -14.55 19.44 -16.25
C VAL A 361 -15.32 18.55 -17.22
N PHE A 362 -16.43 19.05 -17.73
CA PHE A 362 -17.16 18.47 -18.85
C PHE A 362 -16.94 19.35 -20.06
N SER A 363 -16.38 18.81 -21.14
CA SER A 363 -16.12 19.54 -22.37
C SER A 363 -16.80 18.85 -23.54
N PHE A 364 -17.72 19.55 -24.19
CA PHE A 364 -18.54 19.05 -25.31
C PHE A 364 -18.05 19.65 -26.63
N HIS A 365 -17.82 18.80 -27.62
CA HIS A 365 -17.27 19.17 -28.91
C HIS A 365 -18.03 18.56 -30.07
N GLY A 366 -18.03 19.26 -31.22
CA GLY A 366 -18.53 18.78 -32.49
C GLY A 366 -20.05 18.57 -32.54
N ASP A 367 -20.51 17.51 -33.19
CA ASP A 367 -21.93 17.19 -33.29
C ASP A 367 -22.48 16.48 -32.06
N THR A 368 -22.80 17.24 -31.04
CA THR A 368 -23.29 16.74 -29.73
C THR A 368 -24.81 16.48 -29.71
N ARG A 369 -25.52 16.46 -30.84
CA ARG A 369 -26.98 16.21 -30.89
C ARG A 369 -27.36 14.85 -30.34
N ARG A 370 -26.48 13.83 -30.49
CA ARG A 370 -26.68 12.49 -29.94
C ARG A 370 -26.51 12.44 -28.42
N LEU A 371 -25.91 13.47 -27.85
CA LEU A 371 -25.68 13.59 -26.40
C LEU A 371 -26.77 14.40 -25.71
N GLN A 372 -27.92 14.69 -26.34
CA GLN A 372 -28.99 15.52 -25.77
C GLN A 372 -29.47 14.98 -24.40
N PHE A 373 -29.62 13.67 -24.25
CA PHE A 373 -30.00 13.03 -23.00
C PHE A 373 -29.01 13.37 -21.89
N TYR A 374 -27.71 13.31 -22.16
CA TYR A 374 -26.66 13.61 -21.20
C TYR A 374 -26.58 15.10 -20.82
N LYS A 375 -26.88 15.98 -21.78
CA LYS A 375 -27.00 17.43 -21.51
C LYS A 375 -28.17 17.69 -20.55
N GLU A 376 -29.32 17.07 -20.77
CA GLU A 376 -30.50 17.18 -19.89
C GLU A 376 -30.20 16.60 -18.49
N TYR A 377 -29.49 15.48 -18.42
CA TYR A 377 -29.02 14.91 -17.16
C TYR A 377 -28.10 15.87 -16.41
N LEU A 378 -27.04 16.37 -17.06
CA LEU A 378 -26.11 17.32 -16.45
C LEU A 378 -26.78 18.65 -16.09
N SER A 379 -27.70 19.15 -16.91
CA SER A 379 -28.53 20.33 -16.62
C SER A 379 -29.26 20.16 -15.27
N THR A 380 -29.81 18.96 -15.04
CA THR A 380 -30.52 18.64 -13.79
C THR A 380 -29.55 18.55 -12.60
N VAL A 381 -28.43 17.84 -12.76
CA VAL A 381 -27.44 17.60 -11.70
C VAL A 381 -26.72 18.88 -11.31
N LEU A 382 -26.26 19.66 -12.30
CA LEU A 382 -25.44 20.87 -12.09
C LEU A 382 -26.27 22.15 -11.99
N ARG A 383 -27.60 22.07 -12.22
CA ARG A 383 -28.54 23.19 -12.18
C ARG A 383 -28.20 24.31 -13.19
N VAL A 384 -27.75 23.89 -14.36
CA VAL A 384 -27.41 24.76 -15.48
C VAL A 384 -28.47 24.62 -16.56
N PRO A 385 -29.04 25.72 -17.16
CA PRO A 385 -30.04 25.64 -18.18
C PRO A 385 -29.53 24.89 -19.44
N VAL A 386 -30.30 23.89 -19.93
CA VAL A 386 -29.90 23.09 -21.07
C VAL A 386 -29.86 23.92 -22.37
N GLU A 387 -30.61 25.01 -22.40
CA GLU A 387 -30.66 25.96 -23.54
C GLU A 387 -29.30 26.66 -23.75
N GLU A 388 -28.48 26.78 -22.72
CA GLU A 388 -27.14 27.35 -22.79
C GLU A 388 -26.12 26.36 -23.33
N MET A 389 -26.43 25.04 -23.34
CA MET A 389 -25.53 23.96 -23.73
C MET A 389 -25.56 23.78 -25.28
N THR A 390 -25.14 24.79 -26.04
CA THR A 390 -25.17 24.78 -27.52
C THR A 390 -23.76 24.93 -28.10
N GLY A 391 -23.54 24.31 -29.28
CA GLY A 391 -22.23 24.32 -29.93
C GLY A 391 -21.16 23.58 -29.10
N ASN A 392 -19.92 24.03 -29.20
CA ASN A 392 -18.88 23.63 -28.29
C ASN A 392 -19.03 24.42 -27.00
N PHE A 393 -18.92 23.74 -25.87
CA PHE A 393 -18.97 24.38 -24.56
C PHE A 393 -18.28 23.51 -23.49
N SER A 394 -17.91 24.13 -22.40
CA SER A 394 -17.39 23.43 -21.23
C SER A 394 -18.14 23.85 -19.96
N ILE A 395 -18.18 22.97 -18.98
CA ILE A 395 -18.72 23.21 -17.66
C ILE A 395 -17.65 22.78 -16.65
N VAL A 396 -17.38 23.63 -15.67
CA VAL A 396 -16.54 23.29 -14.53
C VAL A 396 -17.43 23.15 -13.29
N GLU A 397 -17.36 21.98 -12.70
CA GLU A 397 -18.04 21.65 -11.46
C GLU A 397 -17.02 21.59 -10.32
N ILE A 398 -17.34 22.17 -9.17
CA ILE A 398 -16.54 22.12 -7.96
C ILE A 398 -17.44 21.75 -6.79
N ASN A 399 -17.15 20.64 -6.11
CA ASN A 399 -17.93 20.17 -4.96
C ASN A 399 -19.43 20.01 -5.21
N GLY A 400 -19.84 19.53 -6.37
CA GLY A 400 -21.24 19.31 -6.73
C GLY A 400 -21.98 20.59 -7.20
N LEU A 401 -21.28 21.68 -7.44
CA LEU A 401 -21.86 22.94 -7.91
C LEU A 401 -21.17 23.40 -9.19
N CYS A 402 -21.96 23.82 -10.16
CA CYS A 402 -21.43 24.44 -11.37
C CYS A 402 -20.77 25.78 -11.01
N ASP A 403 -19.53 25.95 -11.43
CA ASP A 403 -18.76 27.17 -11.23
C ASP A 403 -18.74 27.97 -12.55
N GLU A 404 -19.14 29.25 -12.51
CA GLU A 404 -19.20 30.16 -13.66
C GLU A 404 -20.27 29.84 -14.75
N GLY A 405 -21.10 28.79 -14.61
CA GLY A 405 -22.10 28.42 -15.63
C GLY A 405 -21.50 27.67 -16.83
N VAL A 406 -22.16 27.82 -17.99
CA VAL A 406 -21.68 27.26 -19.26
C VAL A 406 -20.63 28.22 -19.87
N ILE A 407 -19.47 27.68 -20.18
CA ILE A 407 -18.38 28.39 -20.85
C ILE A 407 -18.55 28.14 -22.37
N ASP A 408 -19.11 29.12 -23.11
CA ASP A 408 -19.41 29.04 -24.54
C ASP A 408 -18.55 29.97 -25.41
N GLY A 409 -17.69 30.79 -24.74
CA GLY A 409 -16.79 31.74 -25.40
C GLY A 409 -15.37 31.21 -25.58
N SER A 410 -14.60 31.92 -26.43
CA SER A 410 -13.19 31.60 -26.67
C SER A 410 -12.24 32.07 -25.57
N ASP A 411 -12.74 32.90 -24.62
CA ASP A 411 -11.94 33.37 -23.49
C ASP A 411 -11.69 32.23 -22.49
N LYS A 412 -10.42 32.05 -22.12
CA LYS A 412 -10.03 30.99 -21.20
C LYS A 412 -10.18 31.41 -19.76
N THR A 413 -10.88 30.61 -18.99
CA THR A 413 -10.86 30.68 -17.53
C THR A 413 -9.68 29.88 -16.98
N VAL A 414 -8.82 30.51 -16.20
CA VAL A 414 -7.61 29.88 -15.65
C VAL A 414 -7.80 29.54 -14.17
N ARG A 415 -7.55 28.31 -13.82
CA ARG A 415 -7.61 27.78 -12.45
C ARG A 415 -6.28 27.15 -12.08
N LYS A 416 -5.75 27.57 -10.93
CA LYS A 416 -4.52 26.96 -10.39
C LYS A 416 -4.89 25.83 -9.46
N LYS A 417 -4.36 24.67 -9.73
CA LYS A 417 -4.46 23.48 -8.89
C LYS A 417 -3.12 23.19 -8.26
N THR A 418 -3.13 22.73 -7.01
CA THR A 418 -1.92 22.27 -6.33
C THR A 418 -1.90 20.74 -6.39
N GLY A 419 -0.76 20.15 -6.75
CA GLY A 419 -0.54 18.70 -6.72
C GLY A 419 0.46 18.31 -5.63
N ARG A 420 0.47 17.05 -5.23
CA ARG A 420 1.46 16.51 -4.29
C ARG A 420 2.83 16.44 -4.96
N GLY A 421 3.81 17.17 -4.43
CA GLY A 421 5.20 17.18 -4.88
C GLY A 421 5.82 18.57 -4.90
N LEU A 422 7.14 18.65 -5.05
CA LEU A 422 7.90 19.92 -5.09
C LEU A 422 7.52 20.81 -6.28
N LEU A 423 6.95 20.23 -7.35
CA LEU A 423 6.52 20.91 -8.57
C LEU A 423 5.00 20.78 -8.84
N GLY A 424 4.24 20.28 -7.89
CA GLY A 424 2.82 19.93 -8.01
C GLY A 424 1.86 21.11 -8.12
N ARG A 425 2.20 22.14 -8.89
CA ARG A 425 1.25 23.19 -9.28
C ARG A 425 0.88 22.99 -10.73
N GLY A 426 -0.37 22.57 -10.97
CA GLY A 426 -0.95 22.53 -12.29
C GLY A 426 -1.78 23.75 -12.58
N GLU A 427 -1.86 24.15 -13.84
CA GLU A 427 -2.73 25.20 -14.33
C GLU A 427 -3.77 24.56 -15.26
N LEU A 428 -5.05 24.62 -14.84
CA LEU A 428 -6.19 24.21 -15.63
C LEU A 428 -6.75 25.42 -16.34
N GLU A 429 -6.69 25.44 -17.67
CA GLU A 429 -7.36 26.44 -18.50
C GLU A 429 -8.60 25.79 -19.15
N VAL A 430 -9.75 26.49 -19.15
CA VAL A 430 -11.00 25.98 -19.73
C VAL A 430 -11.61 27.05 -20.63
N SER A 431 -12.12 26.65 -21.81
CA SER A 431 -12.89 27.49 -22.73
C SER A 431 -13.96 26.63 -23.41
N ALA A 432 -14.76 27.21 -24.31
CA ALA A 432 -15.67 26.43 -25.16
C ALA A 432 -14.95 25.43 -26.06
N ASP A 433 -13.73 25.74 -26.49
CA ASP A 433 -12.94 24.92 -27.39
C ASP A 433 -12.17 23.81 -26.68
N GLY A 434 -12.35 23.64 -25.37
CA GLY A 434 -11.75 22.57 -24.58
C GLY A 434 -11.12 23.06 -23.28
N PHE A 435 -10.27 22.19 -22.75
CA PHE A 435 -9.46 22.50 -21.59
C PHE A 435 -8.01 22.10 -21.82
N TRP A 436 -7.13 22.72 -21.05
CA TRP A 436 -5.68 22.46 -21.08
C TRP A 436 -5.19 22.25 -19.65
N TRP A 437 -4.46 21.18 -19.44
CA TRP A 437 -3.75 20.94 -18.19
C TRP A 437 -2.26 21.17 -18.42
N ASN A 438 -1.68 22.13 -17.71
CA ASN A 438 -0.28 22.56 -17.88
C ASN A 438 0.07 22.94 -19.33
N GLY A 439 -0.89 23.46 -20.08
CA GLY A 439 -0.73 23.83 -21.48
C GLY A 439 -0.94 22.70 -22.50
N GLU A 440 -1.14 21.47 -22.05
CA GLU A 440 -1.47 20.33 -22.91
C GLU A 440 -2.98 20.24 -23.14
N ASN A 441 -3.36 20.00 -24.40
CA ASN A 441 -4.77 19.87 -24.77
C ASN A 441 -5.40 18.63 -24.13
N GLY A 442 -6.47 18.84 -23.37
CA GLY A 442 -7.19 17.79 -22.70
C GLY A 442 -8.34 17.14 -23.50
N VAL A 443 -8.66 17.61 -24.68
CA VAL A 443 -9.79 17.08 -25.47
C VAL A 443 -9.44 15.71 -26.07
N LEU A 444 -10.21 14.68 -25.71
CA LEU A 444 -10.04 13.29 -26.18
C LEU A 444 -11.09 12.88 -27.22
N ALA A 445 -12.25 13.56 -27.24
CA ALA A 445 -13.34 13.30 -28.20
C ALA A 445 -13.64 14.56 -29.01
N GLU A 446 -13.28 14.57 -30.28
CA GLU A 446 -13.55 15.70 -31.21
C GLU A 446 -15.05 15.90 -31.50
N ASP A 447 -15.81 14.80 -31.59
CA ASP A 447 -17.26 14.76 -31.64
C ASP A 447 -17.79 13.98 -30.45
N GLY A 448 -18.02 14.67 -29.31
CA GLY A 448 -18.43 13.96 -28.10
C GLY A 448 -18.29 14.77 -26.83
N ILE A 449 -18.05 14.08 -25.73
CA ILE A 449 -17.76 14.64 -24.41
C ILE A 449 -16.42 14.16 -23.92
N THR A 450 -15.61 15.07 -23.40
CA THR A 450 -14.42 14.73 -22.61
C THR A 450 -14.66 15.14 -21.16
N ILE A 451 -14.32 14.25 -20.23
CA ILE A 451 -14.49 14.46 -18.79
C ILE A 451 -13.11 14.35 -18.13
N TRP A 452 -12.80 15.31 -17.28
CA TRP A 452 -11.58 15.37 -16.50
C TRP A 452 -11.97 15.50 -15.04
N VAL A 453 -11.47 14.61 -14.18
CA VAL A 453 -11.81 14.53 -12.75
C VAL A 453 -10.55 14.69 -11.92
N TYR A 454 -10.52 15.69 -11.03
CA TYR A 454 -9.40 15.98 -10.15
C TYR A 454 -9.85 15.95 -8.69
N ASP A 455 -9.11 15.26 -7.86
CA ASP A 455 -9.31 15.20 -6.42
C ASP A 455 -8.62 16.41 -5.76
N ASP A 456 -9.41 17.36 -5.26
CA ASP A 456 -8.89 18.59 -4.67
C ASP A 456 -8.31 18.38 -3.26
N GLU A 457 -8.74 17.35 -2.54
CA GLU A 457 -8.24 17.05 -1.20
C GLU A 457 -6.90 16.29 -1.26
N TRP A 458 -6.78 15.34 -2.19
CA TRP A 458 -5.56 14.55 -2.39
C TRP A 458 -4.65 15.13 -3.47
N GLU A 459 -5.09 16.25 -4.10
CA GLU A 459 -4.33 17.01 -5.08
C GLU A 459 -3.79 16.14 -6.23
N GLN A 460 -4.65 15.30 -6.82
CA GLN A 460 -4.26 14.37 -7.88
C GLN A 460 -5.32 14.22 -8.96
N LEU A 461 -4.87 13.91 -10.19
CA LEU A 461 -5.76 13.52 -11.28
C LEU A 461 -6.38 12.15 -10.98
N VAL A 462 -7.72 12.11 -10.96
CA VAL A 462 -8.48 10.86 -10.77
C VAL A 462 -8.64 10.11 -12.07
N ASP A 463 -9.20 10.77 -13.09
CA ASP A 463 -9.39 10.19 -14.43
C ASP A 463 -9.50 11.28 -15.49
N HIS A 464 -9.18 10.91 -16.73
CA HIS A 464 -9.31 11.73 -17.93
C HIS A 464 -9.82 10.85 -19.06
N VAL A 465 -11.05 11.08 -19.51
CA VAL A 465 -11.76 10.16 -20.40
C VAL A 465 -12.58 10.90 -21.44
N GLY A 466 -12.62 10.38 -22.65
CA GLY A 466 -13.47 10.82 -23.75
C GLY A 466 -14.51 9.78 -24.13
N PHE A 467 -15.69 10.24 -24.54
CA PHE A 467 -16.76 9.42 -25.11
C PHE A 467 -17.24 10.07 -26.43
N ALA A 468 -17.06 9.37 -27.54
CA ALA A 468 -17.56 9.84 -28.82
C ALA A 468 -19.11 9.80 -28.85
N ALA A 469 -19.74 10.76 -29.51
CA ALA A 469 -21.20 10.88 -29.56
C ALA A 469 -21.88 9.70 -30.25
N ASP A 470 -21.17 8.95 -31.07
CA ASP A 470 -21.62 7.74 -31.76
C ASP A 470 -21.17 6.43 -31.10
N ALA A 471 -20.33 6.51 -30.03
CA ALA A 471 -19.78 5.39 -29.32
C ALA A 471 -19.70 5.65 -27.78
N VAL A 472 -20.83 6.05 -27.19
CA VAL A 472 -20.93 6.42 -25.77
C VAL A 472 -20.67 5.25 -24.81
N ASP A 473 -20.66 4.01 -25.31
CA ASP A 473 -20.35 2.81 -24.53
C ASP A 473 -18.85 2.46 -24.52
N THR A 474 -18.02 3.30 -25.17
CA THR A 474 -16.58 3.06 -25.29
C THR A 474 -15.80 4.25 -24.76
N ALA A 475 -15.15 4.05 -23.64
CA ALA A 475 -14.26 5.03 -23.03
C ALA A 475 -12.91 5.09 -23.74
N VAL A 476 -12.44 6.30 -24.05
CA VAL A 476 -11.11 6.58 -24.59
C VAL A 476 -10.31 7.31 -23.52
N ARG A 477 -9.14 6.80 -23.17
CA ARG A 477 -8.22 7.41 -22.20
C ARG A 477 -6.88 7.69 -22.87
N PRO A 478 -6.08 8.67 -22.37
CA PRO A 478 -4.70 8.84 -22.80
C PRO A 478 -3.93 7.53 -22.66
N ALA A 479 -2.93 7.30 -23.51
CA ALA A 479 -1.99 6.20 -23.28
C ALA A 479 -1.26 6.45 -21.94
N GLU A 480 -1.15 5.43 -21.10
CA GLU A 480 -0.29 5.49 -19.91
C GLU A 480 1.15 5.58 -20.40
N ASP A 481 1.86 6.67 -20.04
CA ASP A 481 3.29 6.87 -20.32
C ASP A 481 4.17 6.05 -19.36
#